data_200d977c8f7d0a692880276482f3a5da
#
_entry.id   200d977c8f7d0a692880276482f3a5da
#
_cell.length_a   1.000
_cell.length_b   1.000
_cell.length_c   1.000
_cell.angle_alpha   90.00
_cell.angle_beta   90.00
_cell.angle_gamma   90.00
#
_symmetry.space_group_name_H-M   'P 1'
#
loop_
_entity.id
_entity.type
_entity.pdbx_description
1 polymer ?
#
loop_
_entity_poly.entity_id
_entity_poly.type
_entity_poly.pdbx_seq_one_letter_code
_entity_poly.pdbx_strand_id
1 'polypeptide(L)'
;MTTLGGQVIAEESTLIPQLYAHEELLALLGAIAGLDAVPVRDPLERHVINVLHKPGDTHGAHTDDYPLALVLFVHALADPADGGLLEYASRAHHLSALRRSGTPRRAHRTPGDGYLLASDTTPHRVTPLRRVGLRRTVLNCAYTTPDRQQAVTPSAARLYRRDP
;
A
#
# COMPACT_ATOMS: atom_id res chain seq x y z
N MET A 1 -0.29 11.60 8.72
CA MET A 1 0.43 10.47 8.11
C MET A 1 1.70 11.01 7.47
N THR A 2 2.81 10.30 7.60
CA THR A 2 4.07 10.58 6.89
C THR A 2 4.30 9.50 5.83
N THR A 3 4.70 9.91 4.63
CA THR A 3 5.03 9.00 3.54
C THR A 3 6.46 9.25 3.06
N LEU A 4 7.25 8.19 2.94
CA LEU A 4 8.56 8.21 2.31
C LEU A 4 8.44 7.55 0.94
N GLY A 5 8.79 8.31 -0.11
CA GLY A 5 8.73 7.84 -1.49
C GLY A 5 9.92 6.94 -1.86
N GLY A 6 9.78 6.21 -2.95
CA GLY A 6 10.74 5.19 -3.38
C GLY A 6 12.15 5.72 -3.63
N GLN A 7 12.29 6.94 -4.11
CA GLN A 7 13.61 7.55 -4.32
C GLN A 7 14.38 7.71 -3.02
N VAL A 8 13.75 8.29 -1.98
CA VAL A 8 14.37 8.47 -0.66
C VAL A 8 14.74 7.12 -0.05
N ILE A 9 13.85 6.12 -0.20
CA ILE A 9 14.12 4.77 0.30
C ILE A 9 15.33 4.15 -0.41
N ALA A 10 15.46 4.35 -1.72
CA ALA A 10 16.57 3.80 -2.51
C ALA A 10 17.92 4.49 -2.19
N GLU A 11 17.90 5.76 -1.79
CA GLU A 11 19.09 6.49 -1.32
C GLU A 11 19.57 5.97 0.05
N GLU A 12 18.64 5.57 0.93
CA GLU A 12 18.91 5.19 2.32
C GLU A 12 19.00 3.67 2.56
N SER A 13 18.57 2.84 1.61
CA SER A 13 18.49 1.38 1.75
C SER A 13 18.76 0.66 0.45
N THR A 14 19.66 -0.31 0.48
CA THR A 14 19.86 -1.26 -0.63
C THR A 14 18.93 -2.47 -0.52
N LEU A 15 18.54 -2.86 0.70
CA LEU A 15 17.72 -4.05 0.96
C LEU A 15 16.33 -3.94 0.32
N ILE A 16 15.64 -2.80 0.50
CA ILE A 16 14.27 -2.64 0.02
C ILE A 16 14.19 -2.69 -1.50
N PRO A 17 15.03 -1.95 -2.28
CA PRO A 17 15.07 -2.10 -3.74
C PRO A 17 15.44 -3.50 -4.22
N GLN A 18 16.36 -4.19 -3.54
CA GLN A 18 16.74 -5.57 -3.88
C GLN A 18 15.57 -6.55 -3.64
N LEU A 19 14.93 -6.46 -2.48
CA LEU A 19 13.73 -7.26 -2.19
C LEU A 19 12.62 -7.01 -3.21
N TYR A 20 12.37 -5.74 -3.54
CA TYR A 20 11.33 -5.33 -4.47
C TYR A 20 11.52 -5.93 -5.87
N ALA A 21 12.77 -6.01 -6.36
CA ALA A 21 13.11 -6.52 -7.68
C ALA A 21 13.51 -8.00 -7.68
N HIS A 22 13.37 -8.71 -6.56
CA HIS A 22 13.82 -10.10 -6.43
C HIS A 22 12.98 -11.04 -7.31
N GLU A 23 13.62 -11.78 -8.18
CA GLU A 23 12.96 -12.61 -9.20
C GLU A 23 12.00 -13.65 -8.60
N GLU A 24 12.42 -14.33 -7.53
CA GLU A 24 11.57 -15.32 -6.86
C GLU A 24 10.34 -14.68 -6.22
N LEU A 25 10.48 -13.46 -5.68
CA LEU A 25 9.34 -12.71 -5.14
C LEU A 25 8.37 -12.34 -6.27
N LEU A 26 8.87 -11.83 -7.40
CA LEU A 26 8.04 -11.48 -8.55
C LEU A 26 7.30 -12.72 -9.08
N ALA A 27 7.98 -13.85 -9.21
CA ALA A 27 7.38 -15.11 -9.62
C ALA A 27 6.29 -15.58 -8.65
N LEU A 28 6.53 -15.48 -7.34
CA LEU A 28 5.56 -15.82 -6.30
C LEU A 28 4.32 -14.91 -6.36
N LEU A 29 4.54 -13.60 -6.46
CA LEU A 29 3.45 -12.63 -6.56
C LEU A 29 2.61 -12.85 -7.82
N GLY A 30 3.26 -13.11 -8.94
CA GLY A 30 2.62 -13.45 -10.20
C GLY A 30 1.77 -14.71 -10.10
N ALA A 31 2.32 -15.78 -9.51
CA ALA A 31 1.61 -17.05 -9.32
C ALA A 31 0.36 -16.88 -8.42
N ILE A 32 0.46 -16.10 -7.32
CA ILE A 32 -0.67 -15.85 -6.42
C ILE A 32 -1.74 -14.99 -7.10
N ALA A 33 -1.33 -13.94 -7.83
CA ALA A 33 -2.25 -12.98 -8.44
C ALA A 33 -2.80 -13.45 -9.80
N GLY A 34 -2.21 -14.45 -10.41
CA GLY A 34 -2.54 -14.88 -11.78
C GLY A 34 -2.15 -13.82 -12.83
N LEU A 35 -1.06 -13.08 -12.59
CA LEU A 35 -0.58 -11.98 -13.42
C LEU A 35 0.91 -12.17 -13.73
N ASP A 36 1.38 -11.58 -14.83
CA ASP A 36 2.81 -11.40 -15.07
C ASP A 36 3.32 -10.16 -14.31
N ALA A 37 3.68 -10.37 -13.04
CA ALA A 37 4.02 -9.27 -12.13
C ALA A 37 5.43 -8.74 -12.44
N VAL A 38 5.52 -7.45 -12.75
CA VAL A 38 6.79 -6.76 -12.99
C VAL A 38 6.88 -5.47 -12.16
N PRO A 39 8.10 -4.98 -11.86
CA PRO A 39 8.31 -3.71 -11.19
C PRO A 39 7.70 -2.54 -11.97
N VAL A 40 7.12 -1.56 -11.28
CA VAL A 40 6.67 -0.31 -11.89
C VAL A 40 7.86 0.54 -12.34
N ARG A 41 7.68 1.35 -13.40
CA ARG A 41 8.77 2.16 -13.97
C ARG A 41 9.09 3.37 -13.09
N ASP A 42 8.07 4.02 -12.53
CA ASP A 42 8.26 5.21 -11.71
C ASP A 42 8.97 4.87 -10.39
N PRO A 43 10.21 5.35 -10.18
CA PRO A 43 10.97 5.05 -8.96
C PRO A 43 10.30 5.62 -7.70
N LEU A 44 9.46 6.64 -7.81
CA LEU A 44 8.76 7.24 -6.67
C LEU A 44 7.67 6.31 -6.11
N GLU A 45 7.10 5.45 -6.95
CA GLU A 45 5.95 4.60 -6.59
C GLU A 45 6.29 3.12 -6.42
N ARG A 46 7.52 2.71 -6.73
CA ARG A 46 7.95 1.30 -6.60
C ARG A 46 7.69 0.73 -5.23
N HIS A 47 8.12 1.47 -4.23
CA HIS A 47 7.98 1.14 -2.83
C HIS A 47 7.85 2.43 -2.03
N VAL A 48 6.92 2.46 -1.10
CA VAL A 48 6.69 3.61 -0.22
C VAL A 48 6.54 3.12 1.22
N ILE A 49 7.06 3.90 2.17
CA ILE A 49 6.82 3.65 3.59
C ILE A 49 5.78 4.64 4.08
N ASN A 50 4.67 4.11 4.58
CA ASN A 50 3.61 4.90 5.19
C ASN A 50 3.63 4.73 6.71
N VAL A 51 3.69 5.87 7.42
CA VAL A 51 3.72 5.92 8.89
C VAL A 51 2.51 6.70 9.40
N LEU A 52 1.62 6.02 10.12
CA LEU A 52 0.58 6.64 10.93
C LEU A 52 1.11 6.75 12.36
N HIS A 53 1.10 7.95 12.96
CA HIS A 53 1.71 8.20 14.27
C HIS A 53 1.00 9.26 15.12
N LYS A 54 -0.05 9.86 14.59
CA LYS A 54 -0.87 10.84 15.33
C LYS A 54 -2.33 10.37 15.39
N PRO A 55 -3.07 10.71 16.44
CA PRO A 55 -4.52 10.49 16.46
C PRO A 55 -5.18 11.12 15.23
N GLY A 56 -6.08 10.38 14.62
CA GLY A 56 -6.73 10.77 13.36
C GLY A 56 -5.94 10.47 12.09
N ASP A 57 -4.65 10.11 12.18
CA ASP A 57 -3.90 9.65 11.00
C ASP A 57 -4.59 8.45 10.35
N THR A 58 -4.79 8.55 9.06
CA THR A 58 -5.52 7.56 8.25
C THR A 58 -4.94 7.54 6.84
N HIS A 59 -5.24 6.51 6.07
CA HIS A 59 -5.12 6.53 4.62
C HIS A 59 -6.54 6.49 4.05
N GLY A 60 -6.93 7.56 3.37
CA GLY A 60 -8.30 7.77 2.89
C GLY A 60 -8.77 6.68 1.92
N ALA A 61 -10.07 6.67 1.62
CA ALA A 61 -10.64 5.71 0.69
C ALA A 61 -10.16 5.95 -0.74
N HIS A 62 -9.58 4.92 -1.38
CA HIS A 62 -9.04 4.98 -2.74
C HIS A 62 -8.97 3.58 -3.39
N THR A 63 -8.62 3.55 -4.64
CA THR A 63 -7.98 2.46 -5.35
C THR A 63 -6.61 2.95 -5.83
N ASP A 64 -5.68 2.05 -6.05
CA ASP A 64 -4.36 2.41 -6.54
C ASP A 64 -4.34 2.54 -8.07
N ASP A 65 -3.29 3.14 -8.61
CA ASP A 65 -3.08 3.26 -10.06
C ASP A 65 -2.51 1.96 -10.67
N TYR A 66 -1.95 1.08 -9.85
CA TYR A 66 -1.34 -0.18 -10.28
C TYR A 66 -2.16 -1.39 -9.84
N PRO A 67 -2.12 -2.50 -10.62
CA PRO A 67 -2.98 -3.66 -10.39
C PRO A 67 -2.67 -4.43 -9.12
N LEU A 68 -1.45 -4.36 -8.60
CA LEU A 68 -1.01 -5.21 -7.52
C LEU A 68 -0.19 -4.44 -6.49
N ALA A 69 -0.55 -4.56 -5.23
CA ALA A 69 0.21 -4.04 -4.10
C ALA A 69 0.54 -5.14 -3.10
N LEU A 70 1.83 -5.29 -2.76
CA LEU A 70 2.30 -6.05 -1.62
C LEU A 70 2.53 -5.10 -0.45
N VAL A 71 1.82 -5.31 0.65
CA VAL A 71 1.94 -4.49 1.85
C VAL A 71 2.51 -5.33 2.99
N LEU A 72 3.65 -4.90 3.53
CA LEU A 72 4.36 -5.56 4.63
C LEU A 72 4.28 -4.67 5.89
N PHE A 73 3.95 -5.27 7.03
CA PHE A 73 3.83 -4.57 8.31
C PHE A 73 5.15 -4.59 9.08
N VAL A 74 5.80 -3.43 9.17
CA VAL A 74 6.99 -3.21 10.01
C VAL A 74 6.58 -2.96 11.47
N HIS A 75 5.57 -2.08 11.67
CA HIS A 75 4.91 -1.89 12.96
C HIS A 75 3.41 -1.99 12.78
N ALA A 76 2.76 -2.72 13.65
CA ALA A 76 1.31 -2.86 13.71
C ALA A 76 0.82 -2.59 15.12
N LEU A 77 -0.48 -2.33 15.25
CA LEU A 77 -1.12 -2.09 16.54
C LEU A 77 -1.51 -3.43 17.16
N ALA A 78 -1.30 -3.58 18.47
CA ALA A 78 -1.66 -4.79 19.17
C ALA A 78 -3.19 -4.95 19.32
N ASP A 79 -3.89 -3.84 19.53
CA ASP A 79 -5.34 -3.83 19.73
C ASP A 79 -6.06 -3.28 18.48
N PRO A 80 -6.98 -4.05 17.86
CA PRO A 80 -7.84 -3.57 16.78
C PRO A 80 -8.68 -2.34 17.15
N ALA A 81 -8.98 -2.14 18.43
CA ALA A 81 -9.71 -0.97 18.91
C ALA A 81 -8.93 0.33 18.76
N ASP A 82 -7.60 0.28 18.61
CA ASP A 82 -6.74 1.44 18.40
C ASP A 82 -6.84 2.05 16.99
N GLY A 83 -7.55 1.39 16.08
CA GLY A 83 -7.66 1.82 14.68
C GLY A 83 -6.56 1.25 13.80
N GLY A 84 -6.16 1.98 12.75
CA GLY A 84 -5.12 1.54 11.81
C GLY A 84 -5.46 0.26 11.03
N LEU A 85 -6.73 -0.14 11.02
CA LEU A 85 -7.21 -1.34 10.34
C LEU A 85 -7.35 -1.09 8.85
N LEU A 86 -6.98 -2.08 8.04
CA LEU A 86 -7.38 -2.11 6.64
C LEU A 86 -8.87 -2.40 6.54
N GLU A 87 -9.63 -1.50 5.92
CA GLU A 87 -10.99 -1.74 5.44
C GLU A 87 -10.99 -1.83 3.92
N TYR A 88 -11.62 -2.86 3.37
CA TYR A 88 -11.69 -3.07 1.93
C TYR A 88 -13.03 -3.67 1.51
N ALA A 89 -13.41 -3.40 0.27
CA ALA A 89 -14.62 -3.92 -0.35
C ALA A 89 -14.25 -4.84 -1.51
N SER A 90 -14.21 -6.16 -1.24
CA SER A 90 -13.93 -7.15 -2.29
C SER A 90 -15.08 -7.19 -3.31
N ARG A 91 -14.74 -7.38 -4.59
CA ARG A 91 -15.69 -7.45 -5.72
C ARG A 91 -16.53 -6.18 -5.91
N ALA A 92 -15.99 -5.03 -5.55
CA ALA A 92 -16.62 -3.74 -5.76
C ALA A 92 -15.65 -2.83 -6.52
N HIS A 93 -16.18 -2.04 -7.47
CA HIS A 93 -15.36 -1.13 -8.28
C HIS A 93 -15.55 0.34 -7.91
N HIS A 94 -16.38 0.63 -6.88
CA HIS A 94 -16.70 2.00 -6.49
C HIS A 94 -16.38 2.25 -5.01
N LEU A 95 -15.79 3.39 -4.72
CA LEU A 95 -15.46 3.82 -3.34
C LEU A 95 -16.69 3.87 -2.43
N SER A 96 -17.89 4.07 -2.98
CA SER A 96 -19.13 4.04 -2.22
C SER A 96 -19.40 2.71 -1.53
N ALA A 97 -18.80 1.62 -1.98
CA ALA A 97 -18.91 0.31 -1.34
C ALA A 97 -18.34 0.29 0.09
N LEU A 98 -17.33 1.14 0.36
CA LEU A 98 -16.76 1.29 1.71
C LEU A 98 -17.67 2.04 2.69
N ARG A 99 -18.75 2.68 2.19
CA ARG A 99 -19.71 3.44 3.01
C ARG A 99 -20.98 2.67 3.31
N ARG A 100 -21.24 1.56 2.62
CA ARG A 100 -22.45 0.75 2.83
C ARG A 100 -22.29 -0.08 4.10
N SER A 101 -23.27 -0.05 4.98
CA SER A 101 -23.29 -0.87 6.18
C SER A 101 -23.22 -2.36 5.84
N GLY A 102 -22.32 -3.07 6.53
CA GLY A 102 -22.12 -4.51 6.37
C GLY A 102 -21.21 -4.92 5.19
N THR A 103 -20.67 -3.97 4.42
CA THR A 103 -19.92 -4.28 3.19
C THR A 103 -18.39 -4.32 3.38
N PRO A 104 -17.73 -3.37 4.09
CA PRO A 104 -16.29 -3.43 4.19
C PRO A 104 -15.83 -4.55 5.13
N ARG A 105 -14.91 -5.35 4.61
CA ARG A 105 -14.15 -6.29 5.44
C ARG A 105 -13.07 -5.54 6.18
N ARG A 106 -12.74 -6.02 7.37
CA ARG A 106 -11.65 -5.49 8.19
C ARG A 106 -10.55 -6.53 8.34
N ALA A 107 -9.32 -6.09 8.24
CA ALA A 107 -8.17 -6.91 8.51
C ALA A 107 -7.28 -6.23 9.56
N HIS A 108 -7.01 -6.95 10.64
CA HIS A 108 -5.98 -6.64 11.62
C HIS A 108 -4.74 -7.47 11.30
N ARG A 109 -3.56 -6.91 11.48
CA ARG A 109 -2.28 -7.55 11.18
C ARG A 109 -1.30 -7.30 12.30
N THR A 110 -0.31 -8.18 12.41
CA THR A 110 0.80 -8.08 13.35
C THR A 110 2.09 -7.69 12.62
N PRO A 111 3.13 -7.22 13.32
CA PRO A 111 4.43 -6.97 12.69
C PRO A 111 4.97 -8.27 12.05
N GLY A 112 5.51 -8.15 10.83
CA GLY A 112 5.96 -9.28 10.03
C GLY A 112 4.89 -9.87 9.10
N ASP A 113 3.61 -9.58 9.33
CA ASP A 113 2.55 -9.95 8.40
C ASP A 113 2.63 -9.15 7.09
N GLY A 114 2.04 -9.72 6.04
CA GLY A 114 1.80 -9.03 4.78
C GLY A 114 0.47 -9.40 4.17
N TYR A 115 0.06 -8.64 3.16
CA TYR A 115 -1.04 -9.01 2.28
C TYR A 115 -0.77 -8.55 0.85
N LEU A 116 -1.37 -9.28 -0.06
CA LEU A 116 -1.41 -8.93 -1.47
C LEU A 116 -2.80 -8.41 -1.83
N LEU A 117 -2.86 -7.30 -2.55
CA LEU A 117 -4.10 -6.63 -2.90
C LEU A 117 -4.16 -6.41 -4.41
N ALA A 118 -5.29 -6.77 -5.04
CA ALA A 118 -5.65 -6.30 -6.37
C ALA A 118 -6.09 -4.83 -6.24
N SER A 119 -5.11 -3.94 -6.15
CA SER A 119 -5.28 -2.62 -5.54
C SER A 119 -5.98 -1.60 -6.43
N ASP A 120 -5.91 -1.77 -7.75
CA ASP A 120 -6.61 -0.94 -8.73
C ASP A 120 -8.13 -1.19 -8.79
N THR A 121 -8.57 -2.38 -8.37
CA THR A 121 -9.97 -2.82 -8.45
C THR A 121 -10.62 -3.04 -7.10
N THR A 122 -9.85 -2.98 -6.01
CA THR A 122 -10.37 -3.16 -4.65
C THR A 122 -10.37 -1.83 -3.90
N PRO A 123 -11.51 -1.16 -3.76
CA PRO A 123 -11.62 0.01 -2.88
C PRO A 123 -11.18 -0.33 -1.47
N HIS A 124 -10.26 0.47 -0.94
CA HIS A 124 -9.72 0.25 0.40
C HIS A 124 -9.39 1.56 1.11
N ARG A 125 -9.23 1.47 2.42
CA ARG A 125 -8.77 2.56 3.29
C ARG A 125 -8.16 2.00 4.56
N VAL A 126 -7.46 2.85 5.30
CA VAL A 126 -7.01 2.53 6.66
C VAL A 126 -7.81 3.36 7.64
N THR A 127 -8.36 2.74 8.69
CA THR A 127 -9.13 3.46 9.71
C THR A 127 -8.23 4.39 10.53
N PRO A 128 -8.75 5.52 11.03
CA PRO A 128 -7.95 6.47 11.82
C PRO A 128 -7.37 5.85 13.08
N LEU A 129 -6.14 6.27 13.45
CA LEU A 129 -5.59 6.02 14.78
C LEU A 129 -6.42 6.75 15.84
N ARG A 130 -6.67 6.09 16.97
CA ARG A 130 -7.60 6.60 17.98
C ARG A 130 -6.97 7.31 19.16
N ARG A 131 -5.68 7.09 19.44
CA ARG A 131 -5.00 7.70 20.59
C ARG A 131 -3.54 8.06 20.30
N VAL A 132 -2.94 8.82 21.19
CA VAL A 132 -1.51 9.17 21.14
C VAL A 132 -0.62 7.96 21.43
N GLY A 133 0.65 8.02 21.02
CA GLY A 133 1.64 6.99 21.28
C GLY A 133 1.53 5.74 20.39
N LEU A 134 0.54 5.69 19.50
CA LEU A 134 0.41 4.60 18.53
C LEU A 134 1.30 4.84 17.32
N ARG A 135 1.78 3.73 16.74
CA ARG A 135 2.53 3.74 15.49
C ARG A 135 2.15 2.56 14.62
N ARG A 136 1.81 2.82 13.38
CA ARG A 136 1.65 1.82 12.32
C ARG A 136 2.56 2.19 11.17
N THR A 137 3.46 1.29 10.80
CA THR A 137 4.41 1.47 9.70
C THR A 137 4.26 0.32 8.73
N VAL A 138 4.04 0.63 7.47
CA VAL A 138 4.00 -0.37 6.39
C VAL A 138 4.96 0.01 5.28
N LEU A 139 5.56 -1.00 4.68
CA LEU A 139 6.18 -0.93 3.36
C LEU A 139 5.14 -1.38 2.35
N ASN A 140 4.79 -0.51 1.42
CA ASN A 140 3.89 -0.80 0.30
C ASN A 140 4.72 -0.87 -0.99
N CYS A 141 4.68 -2.01 -1.68
CA CYS A 141 5.36 -2.25 -2.94
C CYS A 141 4.31 -2.39 -4.05
N ALA A 142 4.34 -1.50 -5.04
CA ALA A 142 3.46 -1.53 -6.19
C ALA A 142 4.07 -2.34 -7.33
N TYR A 143 3.26 -3.17 -7.98
CA TYR A 143 3.64 -3.96 -9.15
C TYR A 143 2.62 -3.79 -10.26
N THR A 144 3.07 -4.00 -11.48
CA THR A 144 2.24 -3.89 -12.69
C THR A 144 2.43 -5.09 -13.60
N THR A 145 1.86 -5.04 -14.79
CA THR A 145 2.08 -6.03 -15.85
C THR A 145 2.79 -5.36 -17.04
N PRO A 146 3.46 -6.11 -17.92
CA PRO A 146 4.20 -5.55 -19.07
C PRO A 146 3.35 -4.64 -19.96
N ASP A 147 2.07 -5.00 -20.14
CA ASP A 147 1.10 -4.26 -20.96
C ASP A 147 0.51 -3.01 -20.27
N ARG A 148 0.70 -2.87 -18.95
CA ARG A 148 0.16 -1.75 -18.15
C ARG A 148 1.25 -0.84 -17.56
N GLN A 149 2.43 -0.85 -18.13
CA GLN A 149 3.54 0.01 -17.71
C GLN A 149 3.24 1.48 -18.01
N GLN A 150 3.12 2.29 -16.96
CA GLN A 150 2.98 3.74 -17.04
C GLN A 150 4.28 4.43 -16.65
N ALA A 151 4.59 5.56 -17.31
CA ALA A 151 5.81 6.31 -16.99
C ALA A 151 5.66 7.14 -15.70
N VAL A 152 4.52 7.77 -15.51
CA VAL A 152 4.15 8.55 -14.31
C VAL A 152 2.64 8.44 -14.11
N THR A 153 2.22 8.21 -12.89
CA THR A 153 0.79 8.19 -12.56
C THR A 153 0.29 9.55 -12.09
N PRO A 154 -1.04 9.81 -12.15
CA PRO A 154 -1.63 11.01 -11.56
C PRO A 154 -1.37 11.11 -10.05
N SER A 155 -1.28 9.99 -9.36
CA SER A 155 -0.99 9.94 -7.92
C SER A 155 0.43 10.34 -7.61
N ALA A 156 1.42 9.85 -8.36
CA ALA A 156 2.81 10.25 -8.22
C ALA A 156 2.99 11.76 -8.40
N ALA A 157 2.34 12.32 -9.42
CA ALA A 157 2.40 13.75 -9.67
C ALA A 157 1.87 14.61 -8.52
N ARG A 158 0.90 14.11 -7.74
CA ARG A 158 0.31 14.84 -6.61
C ARG A 158 1.06 14.64 -5.30
N LEU A 159 1.56 13.41 -5.06
CA LEU A 159 2.07 13.01 -3.74
C LEU A 159 3.57 13.25 -3.59
N TYR A 160 4.34 13.20 -4.69
CA TYR A 160 5.80 13.13 -4.63
C TYR A 160 6.52 14.24 -5.39
N ARG A 161 5.83 15.09 -6.15
CA ARG A 161 6.48 16.26 -6.72
C ARG A 161 6.85 17.20 -5.58
N ARG A 162 8.14 17.35 -5.35
CA ARG A 162 8.65 18.53 -4.65
C ARG A 162 8.41 19.71 -5.59
N ASP A 163 7.69 20.73 -5.13
CA ASP A 163 7.72 22.02 -5.80
C ASP A 163 9.18 22.45 -5.92
N PRO A 164 9.59 23.04 -7.08
CA PRO A 164 10.95 23.43 -7.33
C PRO A 164 11.45 24.48 -6.34
#